data_88fc04cf986432009bea1ede63a25134
#
_entry.id   88fc04cf986432009bea1ede63a25134
#
_cell.length_a   1.000
_cell.length_b   1.000
_cell.length_c   1.000
_cell.angle_alpha   90.00
_cell.angle_beta   90.00
_cell.angle_gamma   90.00
#
_symmetry.space_group_name_H-M   'P 1'
#
loop_
_entity.id
_entity.type
_entity.pdbx_description
1 polymer ?
#
loop_
_entity_poly.entity_id
_entity_poly.type
_entity_poly.pdbx_seq_one_letter_code
_entity_poly.pdbx_strand_id
1 'polypeptide(L)'
;IVIDTGGAEIPGRGLVDEEDRHMGFTTTAEGADRITAQMRVMDSAEENNHPTDAPAVESNVVIHVRGNSSRYFEKAGYRLELVDENGDNNPQSLMGMDAHHEWALHGPYLDKSLMRNYMWYNIAGECMEYAPNVRFCELMLNGEYQGIYVLTELIGSGRDGARLNMEVDARDNTYTGYLLRLDRQDGSEYDRLNSLTTYSYRNDMELKLEVEFPGEKKLTPEIKEAIKTDFSAFEKGLYSYDYDSRKYGYRTQVDVDSFVDYLILNEFTTNYDAGSYSTYIYRDVV
;
A
#
# COMPACT_ATOMS: atom_id res chain seq x y z
N ILE A 1 5.92 -8.63 -17.70
CA ILE A 1 6.62 -7.38 -17.36
C ILE A 1 8.11 -7.61 -17.53
N VAL A 2 8.78 -6.70 -18.21
CA VAL A 2 10.25 -6.70 -18.40
C VAL A 2 10.80 -5.44 -17.77
N ILE A 3 11.79 -5.59 -16.87
CA ILE A 3 12.48 -4.48 -16.23
C ILE A 3 13.97 -4.60 -16.54
N ASP A 4 14.56 -3.51 -17.02
CA ASP A 4 15.98 -3.38 -17.30
C ASP A 4 16.58 -2.25 -16.47
N THR A 5 17.49 -2.61 -15.56
CA THR A 5 18.19 -1.68 -14.67
C THR A 5 19.52 -1.22 -15.24
N GLY A 6 19.87 -1.66 -16.47
CA GLY A 6 21.21 -1.46 -17.01
C GLY A 6 22.30 -2.23 -16.25
N GLY A 7 21.92 -3.29 -15.53
CA GLY A 7 22.83 -4.08 -14.69
C GLY A 7 23.02 -3.53 -13.26
N ALA A 8 22.35 -2.44 -12.89
CA ALA A 8 22.38 -1.95 -11.51
C ALA A 8 21.59 -2.89 -10.58
N GLU A 9 22.09 -3.09 -9.38
CA GLU A 9 21.38 -3.84 -8.33
C GLU A 9 20.23 -2.99 -7.77
N ILE A 10 19.05 -3.60 -7.61
CA ILE A 10 17.88 -2.93 -7.02
C ILE A 10 18.09 -2.85 -5.50
N PRO A 11 18.15 -1.63 -4.92
CA PRO A 11 18.38 -1.46 -3.48
C PRO A 11 17.17 -1.86 -2.65
N GLY A 12 17.39 -2.00 -1.35
CA GLY A 12 16.37 -2.35 -0.38
C GLY A 12 16.35 -3.81 0.04
N ARG A 13 17.28 -4.66 -0.41
CA ARG A 13 17.46 -6.03 0.11
C ARG A 13 17.87 -6.01 1.57
N GLY A 14 17.33 -6.94 2.36
CA GLY A 14 17.74 -7.12 3.74
C GLY A 14 19.19 -7.61 3.85
N LEU A 15 19.94 -6.98 4.73
CA LEU A 15 21.30 -7.36 5.07
C LEU A 15 21.30 -8.15 6.38
N VAL A 16 21.98 -9.27 6.41
CA VAL A 16 22.22 -10.07 7.60
C VAL A 16 23.71 -10.21 7.84
N ASP A 17 24.11 -10.30 9.09
CA ASP A 17 25.48 -10.63 9.45
C ASP A 17 25.71 -12.16 9.56
N GLU A 18 26.90 -12.57 9.94
CA GLU A 18 27.28 -13.99 10.10
C GLU A 18 26.45 -14.73 11.17
N GLU A 19 25.73 -14.02 12.02
CA GLU A 19 24.86 -14.56 13.08
C GLU A 19 23.37 -14.42 12.74
N ASP A 20 23.03 -14.18 11.45
CA ASP A 20 21.66 -13.95 10.94
C ASP A 20 20.93 -12.76 11.58
N ARG A 21 21.66 -11.78 12.14
CA ARG A 21 21.05 -10.56 12.67
C ARG A 21 20.80 -9.57 11.56
N HIS A 22 19.66 -8.91 11.61
CA HIS A 22 19.27 -7.89 10.63
C HIS A 22 20.13 -6.63 10.79
N MET A 23 20.87 -6.27 9.72
CA MET A 23 21.80 -5.15 9.69
C MET A 23 21.29 -3.93 8.92
N GLY A 24 20.03 -3.98 8.44
CA GLY A 24 19.45 -2.94 7.60
C GLY A 24 19.21 -3.40 6.18
N PHE A 25 19.26 -2.46 5.24
CA PHE A 25 18.92 -2.71 3.84
C PHE A 25 20.02 -2.20 2.91
N THR A 26 20.16 -2.82 1.74
CA THR A 26 21.08 -2.37 0.71
C THR A 26 20.70 -1.00 0.17
N THR A 27 21.70 -0.21 -0.19
CA THR A 27 21.58 1.06 -0.92
C THR A 27 22.48 1.01 -2.15
N THR A 28 22.32 1.97 -3.08
CA THR A 28 23.30 2.15 -4.14
C THR A 28 24.68 2.56 -3.58
N ALA A 29 25.69 2.57 -4.42
CA ALA A 29 27.03 3.04 -4.02
C ALA A 29 27.03 4.50 -3.52
N GLU A 30 26.10 5.31 -4.01
CA GLU A 30 25.88 6.70 -3.61
C GLU A 30 24.96 6.84 -2.39
N GLY A 31 24.47 5.72 -1.83
CA GLY A 31 23.59 5.69 -0.67
C GLY A 31 22.11 5.91 -0.98
N ALA A 32 21.69 5.83 -2.26
CA ALA A 32 20.28 5.94 -2.60
C ALA A 32 19.52 4.65 -2.27
N ASP A 33 18.26 4.80 -1.85
CA ASP A 33 17.36 3.70 -1.49
C ASP A 33 16.54 3.16 -2.66
N ARG A 34 16.67 3.77 -3.86
CA ARG A 34 15.95 3.42 -5.09
C ARG A 34 16.79 3.75 -6.31
N ILE A 35 16.44 3.16 -7.45
CA ILE A 35 17.08 3.42 -8.76
C ILE A 35 16.00 3.66 -9.82
N THR A 36 16.40 4.29 -10.93
CA THR A 36 15.58 4.39 -12.13
C THR A 36 15.95 3.26 -13.08
N ALA A 37 14.94 2.61 -13.66
CA ALA A 37 15.05 1.53 -14.61
C ALA A 37 14.09 1.76 -15.79
N GLN A 38 14.17 0.94 -16.83
CA GLN A 38 13.18 0.90 -17.89
C GLN A 38 12.22 -0.27 -17.68
N MET A 39 10.94 -0.03 -17.87
CA MET A 39 9.91 -1.06 -17.77
C MET A 39 9.10 -1.16 -19.06
N ARG A 40 8.83 -2.38 -19.48
CA ARG A 40 7.93 -2.70 -20.59
C ARG A 40 6.92 -3.73 -20.13
N VAL A 41 5.67 -3.53 -20.51
CA VAL A 41 4.57 -4.47 -20.25
C VAL A 41 4.03 -4.97 -21.57
N MET A 42 4.12 -6.26 -21.80
CA MET A 42 3.48 -6.96 -22.90
C MET A 42 2.15 -7.51 -22.37
N ASP A 43 1.05 -7.11 -22.99
CA ASP A 43 -0.30 -7.46 -22.51
C ASP A 43 -1.24 -7.62 -23.71
N SER A 44 -1.00 -8.67 -24.49
CA SER A 44 -1.92 -9.10 -25.54
C SER A 44 -2.89 -10.12 -24.95
N ALA A 45 -4.20 -9.89 -25.14
CA ALA A 45 -5.23 -10.84 -24.78
C ALA A 45 -5.45 -11.92 -25.85
N GLU A 46 -4.93 -11.73 -27.05
CA GLU A 46 -5.19 -12.60 -28.23
C GLU A 46 -4.08 -13.62 -28.46
N GLU A 47 -2.86 -13.32 -28.02
CA GLU A 47 -1.67 -14.13 -28.28
C GLU A 47 -0.83 -14.30 -27.00
N ASN A 48 0.05 -15.30 -27.00
CA ASN A 48 1.06 -15.44 -25.96
C ASN A 48 2.03 -14.26 -26.02
N ASN A 49 2.26 -13.63 -24.90
CA ASN A 49 3.18 -12.51 -24.78
C ASN A 49 4.63 -12.99 -24.70
N HIS A 50 5.51 -12.38 -25.48
CA HIS A 50 6.95 -12.63 -25.45
C HIS A 50 7.73 -11.37 -25.04
N PRO A 51 8.89 -11.51 -24.38
CA PRO A 51 9.69 -10.35 -23.95
C PRO A 51 10.19 -9.44 -25.09
N THR A 52 10.11 -9.93 -26.34
CA THR A 52 10.54 -9.22 -27.54
C THR A 52 9.40 -8.58 -28.33
N ASP A 53 8.16 -8.79 -27.89
CA ASP A 53 6.99 -8.22 -28.55
C ASP A 53 6.93 -6.70 -28.35
N ALA A 54 6.15 -6.03 -29.18
CA ALA A 54 5.86 -4.62 -28.97
C ALA A 54 5.13 -4.43 -27.63
N PRO A 55 5.63 -3.57 -26.73
CA PRO A 55 5.01 -3.38 -25.44
C PRO A 55 3.66 -2.63 -25.56
N ALA A 56 2.69 -3.03 -24.76
CA ALA A 56 1.46 -2.26 -24.56
C ALA A 56 1.73 -0.99 -23.76
N VAL A 57 2.67 -1.04 -22.80
CA VAL A 57 3.15 0.10 -22.02
C VAL A 57 4.67 0.08 -21.95
N GLU A 58 5.28 1.24 -22.15
CA GLU A 58 6.70 1.49 -21.93
C GLU A 58 6.85 2.76 -21.08
N SER A 59 7.66 2.69 -20.01
CA SER A 59 7.87 3.81 -19.09
C SER A 59 9.21 3.66 -18.39
N ASN A 60 9.78 4.79 -17.96
CA ASN A 60 10.76 4.75 -16.89
C ASN A 60 10.05 4.38 -15.57
N VAL A 61 10.78 3.72 -14.69
CA VAL A 61 10.28 3.30 -13.39
C VAL A 61 11.33 3.53 -12.32
N VAL A 62 10.94 4.19 -11.25
CA VAL A 62 11.72 4.23 -10.01
C VAL A 62 11.36 2.98 -9.22
N ILE A 63 12.37 2.17 -8.88
CA ILE A 63 12.19 0.84 -8.30
C ILE A 63 13.06 0.63 -7.08
N HIS A 64 12.50 -0.06 -6.08
CA HIS A 64 13.23 -0.58 -4.93
C HIS A 64 12.56 -1.85 -4.39
N VAL A 65 13.31 -2.64 -3.61
CA VAL A 65 12.74 -3.79 -2.89
C VAL A 65 11.86 -3.29 -1.75
N ARG A 66 10.61 -3.77 -1.72
CA ARG A 66 9.61 -3.35 -0.72
C ARG A 66 9.38 -4.40 0.36
N GLY A 67 8.79 -3.95 1.47
CA GLY A 67 8.41 -4.78 2.60
C GLY A 67 9.25 -4.49 3.83
N ASN A 68 9.10 -5.29 4.85
CA ASN A 68 9.92 -5.29 6.05
C ASN A 68 10.68 -6.63 6.10
N SER A 69 10.13 -7.65 6.76
CA SER A 69 10.72 -9.00 6.79
C SER A 69 10.81 -9.65 5.42
N SER A 70 9.91 -9.36 4.49
CA SER A 70 9.95 -9.89 3.12
C SER A 70 11.13 -9.42 2.28
N ARG A 71 11.85 -8.37 2.70
CA ARG A 71 13.09 -7.92 2.04
C ARG A 71 14.26 -8.91 2.18
N TYR A 72 14.15 -9.85 3.12
CA TYR A 72 15.13 -10.91 3.36
C TYR A 72 14.86 -12.18 2.54
N PHE A 73 13.73 -12.26 1.84
CA PHE A 73 13.39 -13.42 1.02
C PHE A 73 14.12 -13.39 -0.33
N GLU A 74 14.48 -14.56 -0.85
CA GLU A 74 15.11 -14.69 -2.17
C GLU A 74 14.23 -14.08 -3.26
N LYS A 75 12.92 -14.37 -3.24
CA LYS A 75 11.94 -13.77 -4.16
C LYS A 75 11.41 -12.47 -3.55
N ALA A 76 12.08 -11.37 -3.88
CA ALA A 76 11.70 -10.07 -3.38
C ALA A 76 10.41 -9.53 -4.02
N GLY A 77 9.68 -8.72 -3.25
CA GLY A 77 8.68 -7.82 -3.81
C GLY A 77 9.28 -6.45 -4.14
N TYR A 78 8.70 -5.76 -5.11
CA TYR A 78 9.18 -4.45 -5.55
C TYR A 78 8.09 -3.39 -5.46
N ARG A 79 8.46 -2.15 -5.13
CA ARG A 79 7.66 -0.97 -5.39
C ARG A 79 8.10 -0.36 -6.70
N LEU A 80 7.11 0.02 -7.50
CA LEU A 80 7.29 0.64 -8.80
C LEU A 80 6.62 2.00 -8.77
N GLU A 81 7.32 3.02 -9.25
CA GLU A 81 6.77 4.36 -9.47
C GLU A 81 7.09 4.75 -10.91
N LEU A 82 6.06 4.81 -11.74
CA LEU A 82 6.20 5.15 -13.15
C LEU A 82 6.46 6.64 -13.31
N VAL A 83 7.50 6.97 -14.04
CA VAL A 83 7.92 8.35 -14.28
C VAL A 83 8.19 8.59 -15.76
N ASP A 84 8.05 9.83 -16.17
CA ASP A 84 8.42 10.27 -17.51
C ASP A 84 9.94 10.54 -17.62
N GLU A 85 10.38 11.06 -18.76
CA GLU A 85 11.77 11.41 -19.03
C GLU A 85 12.32 12.52 -18.11
N ASN A 86 11.45 13.33 -17.51
CA ASN A 86 11.82 14.39 -16.58
C ASN A 86 11.82 13.94 -15.13
N GLY A 87 11.34 12.71 -14.85
CA GLY A 87 11.15 12.18 -13.51
C GLY A 87 9.81 12.57 -12.88
N ASP A 88 8.89 13.16 -13.65
CA ASP A 88 7.55 13.44 -13.18
C ASP A 88 6.65 12.20 -13.27
N ASN A 89 5.63 12.13 -12.41
CA ASN A 89 4.70 11.00 -12.36
C ASN A 89 4.07 10.73 -13.72
N ASN A 90 4.14 9.48 -14.19
CA ASN A 90 3.60 9.02 -15.46
C ASN A 90 2.50 7.96 -15.25
N PRO A 91 1.24 8.36 -14.95
CA PRO A 91 0.16 7.40 -14.72
C PRO A 91 -0.13 6.57 -15.98
N GLN A 92 -0.06 5.25 -15.85
CA GLN A 92 -0.37 4.29 -16.91
C GLN A 92 -1.36 3.25 -16.42
N SER A 93 -2.27 2.84 -17.32
CA SER A 93 -3.11 1.65 -17.12
C SER A 93 -2.27 0.41 -17.36
N LEU A 94 -2.18 -0.46 -16.38
CA LEU A 94 -1.43 -1.71 -16.49
C LEU A 94 -2.39 -2.91 -16.44
N MET A 95 -2.33 -3.77 -17.44
CA MET A 95 -3.08 -5.03 -17.49
C MET A 95 -4.60 -4.86 -17.26
N GLY A 96 -5.17 -3.80 -17.83
CA GLY A 96 -6.59 -3.48 -17.72
C GLY A 96 -7.03 -2.93 -16.35
N MET A 97 -6.09 -2.59 -15.47
CA MET A 97 -6.35 -1.84 -14.25
C MET A 97 -6.24 -0.34 -14.52
N ASP A 98 -6.90 0.47 -13.69
CA ASP A 98 -6.96 1.92 -13.89
C ASP A 98 -5.59 2.60 -13.82
N ALA A 99 -5.46 3.73 -14.54
CA ALA A 99 -4.19 4.42 -14.67
C ALA A 99 -3.70 4.96 -13.32
N HIS A 100 -2.50 4.57 -12.94
CA HIS A 100 -1.78 5.13 -11.80
C HIS A 100 -0.27 5.08 -12.04
N HIS A 101 0.49 5.85 -11.27
CA HIS A 101 1.94 5.81 -11.35
C HIS A 101 2.59 4.87 -10.33
N GLU A 102 1.89 4.49 -9.26
CA GLU A 102 2.43 3.64 -8.20
C GLU A 102 1.83 2.24 -8.23
N TRP A 103 2.69 1.24 -8.19
CA TRP A 103 2.35 -0.17 -8.25
C TRP A 103 3.24 -1.00 -7.31
N ALA A 104 2.80 -2.20 -7.01
CA ALA A 104 3.61 -3.19 -6.31
C ALA A 104 3.68 -4.49 -7.11
N LEU A 105 4.87 -5.06 -7.21
CA LEU A 105 5.10 -6.44 -7.62
C LEU A 105 5.28 -7.28 -6.36
N HIS A 106 4.28 -8.06 -6.00
CA HIS A 106 4.37 -8.99 -4.90
C HIS A 106 5.01 -10.30 -5.35
N GLY A 107 6.15 -10.64 -4.75
CA GLY A 107 6.82 -11.92 -4.94
C GLY A 107 6.34 -12.93 -3.90
N PRO A 108 5.46 -13.90 -4.24
CA PRO A 108 4.84 -14.80 -3.27
C PRO A 108 5.82 -15.91 -2.81
N TYR A 109 6.83 -15.55 -2.03
CA TYR A 109 7.88 -16.48 -1.60
C TYR A 109 7.38 -17.57 -0.63
N LEU A 110 6.63 -17.16 0.39
CA LEU A 110 6.09 -18.08 1.41
C LEU A 110 4.85 -18.83 0.93
N ASP A 111 4.10 -18.24 0.02
CA ASP A 111 2.92 -18.87 -0.57
C ASP A 111 3.30 -19.76 -1.76
N LYS A 112 3.47 -21.07 -1.50
CA LYS A 112 3.84 -22.03 -2.55
C LYS A 112 2.71 -22.33 -3.53
N SER A 113 1.48 -21.90 -3.24
CA SER A 113 0.37 -21.93 -4.22
C SER A 113 0.43 -20.76 -5.20
N LEU A 114 1.14 -19.69 -4.88
CA LEU A 114 1.25 -18.41 -5.59
C LEU A 114 -0.09 -17.64 -5.70
N MET A 115 -1.18 -18.14 -5.10
CA MET A 115 -2.54 -17.69 -5.37
C MET A 115 -3.13 -16.83 -4.27
N ARG A 116 -2.63 -16.89 -3.03
CA ARG A 116 -3.32 -16.33 -1.87
C ARG A 116 -3.62 -14.83 -2.03
N ASN A 117 -2.63 -14.02 -2.33
CA ASN A 117 -2.84 -12.58 -2.52
C ASN A 117 -3.81 -12.30 -3.67
N TYR A 118 -3.64 -12.98 -4.80
CA TYR A 118 -4.54 -12.82 -5.94
C TYR A 118 -5.98 -13.17 -5.58
N MET A 119 -6.19 -14.34 -4.98
CA MET A 119 -7.51 -14.84 -4.63
C MET A 119 -8.21 -13.95 -3.61
N TRP A 120 -7.49 -13.59 -2.52
CA TRP A 120 -8.12 -12.85 -1.43
C TRP A 120 -8.40 -11.39 -1.78
N TYR A 121 -7.58 -10.73 -2.59
CA TYR A 121 -7.90 -9.40 -3.08
C TYR A 121 -9.12 -9.40 -4.01
N ASN A 122 -9.25 -10.41 -4.89
CA ASN A 122 -10.45 -10.51 -5.73
C ASN A 122 -11.70 -10.82 -4.90
N ILE A 123 -11.63 -11.70 -3.90
CA ILE A 123 -12.75 -11.98 -3.00
C ILE A 123 -13.11 -10.72 -2.19
N ALA A 124 -12.11 -10.01 -1.68
CA ALA A 124 -12.34 -8.74 -0.99
C ALA A 124 -13.04 -7.72 -1.89
N GLY A 125 -12.68 -7.63 -3.17
CA GLY A 125 -13.33 -6.76 -4.15
C GLY A 125 -14.80 -7.10 -4.43
N GLU A 126 -15.23 -8.34 -4.17
CA GLU A 126 -16.63 -8.75 -4.29
C GLU A 126 -17.45 -8.47 -3.01
N CYS A 127 -16.79 -8.34 -1.86
CA CYS A 127 -17.46 -8.21 -0.57
C CYS A 127 -17.36 -6.78 0.00
N MET A 128 -16.23 -6.11 -0.19
CA MET A 128 -15.94 -4.79 0.36
C MET A 128 -16.16 -3.70 -0.70
N GLU A 129 -16.48 -2.51 -0.26
CA GLU A 129 -16.59 -1.34 -1.15
C GLU A 129 -15.29 -1.03 -1.89
N TYR A 130 -14.15 -1.30 -1.25
CA TYR A 130 -12.83 -1.11 -1.84
C TYR A 130 -11.88 -2.25 -1.51
N ALA A 131 -11.23 -2.77 -2.53
CA ALA A 131 -10.02 -3.58 -2.41
C ALA A 131 -9.08 -3.28 -3.60
N PRO A 132 -7.75 -3.36 -3.43
CA PRO A 132 -6.81 -3.21 -4.53
C PRO A 132 -7.05 -4.24 -5.64
N ASN A 133 -7.05 -3.80 -6.89
CA ASN A 133 -7.04 -4.71 -8.03
C ASN A 133 -5.68 -5.40 -8.14
N VAL A 134 -5.70 -6.63 -8.62
CA VAL A 134 -4.51 -7.47 -8.78
C VAL A 134 -4.53 -8.24 -10.08
N ARG A 135 -3.35 -8.46 -10.65
CA ARG A 135 -3.15 -9.30 -11.86
C ARG A 135 -1.94 -10.20 -11.68
N PHE A 136 -2.03 -11.43 -12.14
CA PHE A 136 -0.83 -12.25 -12.29
C PHE A 136 0.02 -11.72 -13.44
N CYS A 137 1.31 -11.73 -13.24
CA CYS A 137 2.28 -11.42 -14.29
C CYS A 137 3.54 -12.27 -14.13
N GLU A 138 4.26 -12.44 -15.22
CA GLU A 138 5.61 -12.96 -15.21
C GLU A 138 6.59 -11.79 -15.22
N LEU A 139 7.69 -11.92 -14.48
CA LEU A 139 8.72 -10.89 -14.39
C LEU A 139 10.01 -11.38 -15.05
N MET A 140 10.51 -10.58 -16.00
CA MET A 140 11.89 -10.63 -16.52
C MET A 140 12.65 -9.45 -15.93
N LEU A 141 13.79 -9.70 -15.30
CA LEU A 141 14.67 -8.67 -14.74
C LEU A 141 16.06 -8.82 -15.35
N ASN A 142 16.52 -7.80 -16.06
CA ASN A 142 17.82 -7.81 -16.76
C ASN A 142 18.02 -9.03 -17.67
N GLY A 143 16.95 -9.48 -18.34
CA GLY A 143 16.95 -10.64 -19.20
C GLY A 143 16.81 -11.99 -18.47
N GLU A 144 16.76 -12.02 -17.15
CA GLU A 144 16.56 -13.23 -16.37
C GLU A 144 15.10 -13.39 -15.94
N TYR A 145 14.56 -14.61 -16.09
CA TYR A 145 13.21 -14.94 -15.69
C TYR A 145 13.10 -15.11 -14.17
N GLN A 146 12.25 -14.30 -13.53
CA GLN A 146 12.05 -14.28 -12.08
C GLN A 146 10.79 -15.06 -11.64
N GLY A 147 10.05 -15.63 -12.59
CA GLY A 147 8.82 -16.38 -12.33
C GLY A 147 7.58 -15.50 -12.17
N ILE A 148 6.54 -16.08 -11.56
CA ILE A 148 5.23 -15.44 -11.39
C ILE A 148 5.24 -14.46 -10.24
N TYR A 149 4.68 -13.29 -10.49
CA TYR A 149 4.42 -12.23 -9.53
C TYR A 149 2.94 -11.85 -9.55
N VAL A 150 2.51 -11.11 -8.55
CA VAL A 150 1.19 -10.45 -8.52
C VAL A 150 1.42 -8.95 -8.59
N LEU A 151 1.04 -8.35 -9.72
CA LEU A 151 0.97 -6.89 -9.85
C LEU A 151 -0.24 -6.41 -9.08
N THR A 152 -0.04 -5.45 -8.17
CA THR A 152 -1.05 -4.99 -7.21
C THR A 152 -1.11 -3.48 -7.22
N GLU A 153 -2.30 -2.92 -7.22
CA GLU A 153 -2.51 -1.51 -6.89
C GLU A 153 -2.08 -1.24 -5.45
N LEU A 154 -1.55 -0.06 -5.21
CA LEU A 154 -1.29 0.39 -3.85
C LEU A 154 -2.53 1.05 -3.27
N ILE A 155 -2.78 0.80 -1.99
CA ILE A 155 -3.84 1.50 -1.25
C ILE A 155 -3.46 2.98 -1.19
N GLY A 156 -4.32 3.83 -1.70
CA GLY A 156 -4.06 5.26 -1.79
C GLY A 156 -5.23 6.01 -2.42
N SER A 157 -5.11 7.33 -2.47
CA SER A 157 -6.07 8.18 -3.16
C SER A 157 -5.77 8.24 -4.66
N GLY A 158 -6.80 8.20 -5.48
CA GLY A 158 -6.70 8.42 -6.92
C GLY A 158 -7.85 9.28 -7.41
N ARG A 159 -7.56 10.16 -8.38
CA ARG A 159 -8.62 10.95 -9.03
C ARG A 159 -9.41 10.16 -10.05
N ASP A 160 -8.88 9.05 -10.51
CA ASP A 160 -9.33 8.36 -11.72
C ASP A 160 -9.91 6.96 -11.43
N GLY A 161 -10.72 6.86 -10.39
CA GLY A 161 -11.74 5.80 -10.26
C GLY A 161 -11.33 4.49 -9.60
N ALA A 162 -10.09 4.07 -9.68
CA ALA A 162 -9.69 2.77 -9.12
C ALA A 162 -9.27 2.80 -7.66
N ARG A 163 -9.20 3.99 -7.09
CA ARG A 163 -8.66 4.19 -5.76
C ARG A 163 -9.64 4.99 -4.93
N LEU A 164 -9.45 4.97 -3.62
CA LEU A 164 -10.30 5.72 -2.71
C LEU A 164 -10.43 7.19 -3.16
N ASN A 165 -11.66 7.66 -3.28
CA ASN A 165 -11.95 9.03 -3.68
C ASN A 165 -11.84 9.95 -2.47
N MET A 166 -10.62 10.34 -2.13
CA MET A 166 -10.37 11.22 -0.99
C MET A 166 -9.92 12.58 -1.50
N GLU A 167 -10.58 13.62 -1.01
CA GLU A 167 -10.23 15.00 -1.33
C GLU A 167 -9.97 15.82 -0.06
N VAL A 168 -9.07 16.79 -0.17
CA VAL A 168 -8.92 17.86 0.82
C VAL A 168 -9.76 19.04 0.35
N ASP A 169 -10.80 19.41 1.09
CA ASP A 169 -11.54 20.62 0.79
C ASP A 169 -10.70 21.85 1.12
N ALA A 170 -10.27 22.56 0.09
CA ALA A 170 -9.47 23.77 0.25
C ALA A 170 -10.25 24.93 0.94
N ARG A 171 -11.57 24.83 1.06
CA ARG A 171 -12.43 25.85 1.67
C ARG A 171 -12.74 25.55 3.13
N ASP A 172 -12.71 24.28 3.53
CA ASP A 172 -12.93 23.82 4.89
C ASP A 172 -11.92 22.76 5.29
N ASN A 173 -10.82 23.17 5.89
CA ASN A 173 -9.76 22.27 6.35
C ASN A 173 -10.22 21.31 7.44
N THR A 174 -11.42 21.48 8.01
CA THR A 174 -11.97 20.60 9.04
C THR A 174 -12.76 19.43 8.45
N TYR A 175 -13.16 19.53 7.19
CA TYR A 175 -13.87 18.49 6.45
C TYR A 175 -12.99 17.93 5.33
N THR A 176 -12.16 16.97 5.67
CA THR A 176 -11.25 16.33 4.71
C THR A 176 -11.41 14.82 4.74
N GLY A 177 -11.28 14.21 3.56
CA GLY A 177 -11.03 12.78 3.49
C GLY A 177 -9.65 12.47 4.07
N TYR A 178 -9.48 11.29 4.60
CA TYR A 178 -8.18 10.84 5.07
C TYR A 178 -7.99 9.33 4.96
N LEU A 179 -6.74 8.92 4.83
CA LEU A 179 -6.30 7.54 4.93
C LEU A 179 -5.31 7.42 6.08
N LEU A 180 -5.60 6.55 7.01
CA LEU A 180 -4.73 6.19 8.11
C LEU A 180 -4.17 4.79 7.90
N ARG A 181 -2.88 4.62 8.17
CA ARG A 181 -2.22 3.32 8.20
C ARG A 181 -1.86 2.94 9.63
N LEU A 182 -2.25 1.75 10.03
CA LEU A 182 -1.75 1.11 11.24
C LEU A 182 -0.65 0.14 10.83
N ASP A 183 0.59 0.47 11.22
CA ASP A 183 1.77 -0.32 10.87
C ASP A 183 2.92 -0.03 11.85
N ARG A 184 4.10 -0.62 11.59
CA ARG A 184 5.33 -0.27 12.26
C ARG A 184 5.72 1.16 11.94
N GLN A 185 6.44 1.80 12.87
CA GLN A 185 6.91 3.18 12.70
C GLN A 185 8.04 3.23 11.69
N ASP A 186 7.73 3.55 10.46
CA ASP A 186 8.70 3.85 9.40
C ASP A 186 8.51 5.24 8.78
N GLY A 187 7.42 5.92 9.14
CA GLY A 187 7.11 7.27 8.68
C GLY A 187 7.81 8.38 9.45
N SER A 188 7.73 9.60 8.94
CA SER A 188 8.23 10.79 9.64
C SER A 188 7.43 11.05 10.91
N GLU A 189 8.02 11.75 11.88
CA GLU A 189 7.31 12.17 13.09
C GLU A 189 6.12 13.09 12.76
N TYR A 190 6.21 13.79 11.64
CA TYR A 190 5.17 14.70 11.16
C TYR A 190 3.88 13.94 10.75
N ASP A 191 4.01 12.78 10.12
CA ASP A 191 2.88 11.99 9.63
C ASP A 191 2.18 11.19 10.73
N ARG A 192 2.83 11.08 11.89
CA ARG A 192 2.27 10.30 13.00
C ARG A 192 1.10 11.00 13.65
N LEU A 193 0.00 10.28 13.76
CA LEU A 193 -1.17 10.71 14.51
C LEU A 193 -0.96 10.37 16.00
N ASN A 194 -0.18 11.19 16.70
CA ASN A 194 0.16 11.00 18.13
C ASN A 194 -1.03 11.24 19.05
N SER A 195 -2.07 10.47 18.97
CA SER A 195 -3.17 10.87 19.79
C SER A 195 -4.21 9.88 20.08
N LEU A 196 -3.91 8.70 19.74
CA LEU A 196 -4.87 7.73 20.17
C LEU A 196 -4.91 7.76 21.66
N THR A 197 -6.08 7.95 22.06
CA THR A 197 -6.56 8.05 23.40
C THR A 197 -5.69 7.32 24.41
N THR A 198 -5.54 7.89 25.54
CA THR A 198 -5.04 7.29 26.79
C THR A 198 -5.54 5.86 27.07
N TYR A 199 -6.38 5.28 26.20
CA TYR A 199 -6.95 3.95 26.33
C TYR A 199 -6.18 2.84 25.59
N SER A 200 -5.28 3.14 24.70
CA SER A 200 -4.40 2.13 24.13
C SER A 200 -3.30 1.76 25.14
N TYR A 201 -3.70 1.10 26.19
CA TYR A 201 -2.84 0.69 27.32
C TYR A 201 -1.89 -0.47 26.99
N ARG A 202 -1.73 -0.83 25.75
CA ARG A 202 -0.70 -1.81 25.39
C ARG A 202 0.58 -1.09 24.99
N ASN A 203 1.26 -0.59 26.00
CA ASN A 203 2.56 0.07 25.90
C ASN A 203 3.68 -0.79 25.27
N ASP A 204 3.43 -2.04 24.96
CA ASP A 204 4.45 -2.97 24.49
C ASP A 204 4.47 -3.14 22.97
N MET A 205 3.51 -2.55 22.26
CA MET A 205 3.49 -2.56 20.80
C MET A 205 3.55 -1.12 20.30
N GLU A 206 4.65 -0.78 19.68
CA GLU A 206 4.86 0.53 19.05
C GLU A 206 4.03 0.71 17.75
N LEU A 207 2.79 0.24 17.78
CA LEU A 207 1.86 0.46 16.69
C LEU A 207 1.36 1.89 16.75
N LYS A 208 1.54 2.61 15.66
CA LYS A 208 1.05 3.99 15.55
C LYS A 208 0.24 4.12 14.27
N LEU A 209 -0.78 4.94 14.35
CA LEU A 209 -1.50 5.41 13.18
C LEU A 209 -0.68 6.50 12.51
N GLU A 210 -0.47 6.33 11.24
CA GLU A 210 0.18 7.29 10.35
C GLU A 210 -0.83 7.83 9.35
N VAL A 211 -0.71 9.10 8.99
CA VAL A 211 -1.54 9.73 7.97
C VAL A 211 -0.89 9.52 6.62
N GLU A 212 -1.47 8.63 5.82
CA GLU A 212 -1.03 8.38 4.43
C GLU A 212 -1.63 9.40 3.44
N PHE A 213 -2.85 9.84 3.72
CA PHE A 213 -3.48 10.91 2.98
C PHE A 213 -4.20 11.86 3.96
N PRO A 214 -4.08 13.18 3.76
CA PRO A 214 -3.28 13.89 2.76
C PRO A 214 -1.79 13.67 2.93
N GLY A 215 -1.06 13.59 1.80
CA GLY A 215 0.40 13.48 1.84
C GLY A 215 1.06 14.72 2.49
N GLU A 216 2.31 14.59 2.90
CA GLU A 216 3.10 15.55 3.69
C GLU A 216 2.94 17.01 3.23
N LYS A 217 2.99 17.25 1.91
CA LYS A 217 2.87 18.62 1.36
C LYS A 217 1.51 19.29 1.60
N LYS A 218 0.47 18.51 1.85
CA LYS A 218 -0.90 18.99 2.08
C LYS A 218 -1.36 18.82 3.53
N LEU A 219 -0.63 18.06 4.33
CA LEU A 219 -0.94 17.78 5.72
C LEU A 219 -0.50 18.95 6.60
N THR A 220 -1.34 20.00 6.66
CA THR A 220 -1.09 21.13 7.57
C THR A 220 -1.36 20.73 9.02
N PRO A 221 -0.82 21.47 10.01
CA PRO A 221 -1.12 21.23 11.43
C PRO A 221 -2.63 21.26 11.75
N GLU A 222 -3.39 22.13 11.08
CA GLU A 222 -4.85 22.26 11.26
C GLU A 222 -5.58 21.03 10.72
N ILE A 223 -5.19 20.53 9.55
CA ILE A 223 -5.77 19.31 8.96
C ILE A 223 -5.42 18.10 9.83
N LYS A 224 -4.17 18.00 10.29
CA LYS A 224 -3.74 16.92 11.19
C LYS A 224 -4.53 16.90 12.50
N GLU A 225 -4.78 18.07 13.10
CA GLU A 225 -5.59 18.18 14.33
C GLU A 225 -7.08 17.87 14.08
N ALA A 226 -7.61 18.20 12.89
CA ALA A 226 -8.96 17.86 12.49
C ALA A 226 -9.12 16.33 12.34
N ILE A 227 -8.20 15.66 11.64
CA ILE A 227 -8.17 14.18 11.51
C ILE A 227 -8.08 13.53 12.90
N LYS A 228 -7.18 14.02 13.73
CA LYS A 228 -7.01 13.55 15.11
C LYS A 228 -8.28 13.68 15.92
N THR A 229 -8.96 14.81 15.83
CA THR A 229 -10.20 15.08 16.56
C THR A 229 -11.31 14.15 16.12
N ASP A 230 -11.46 13.96 14.81
CA ASP A 230 -12.47 13.08 14.22
C ASP A 230 -12.24 11.62 14.62
N PHE A 231 -11.04 11.12 14.41
CA PHE A 231 -10.70 9.74 14.77
C PHE A 231 -10.79 9.48 16.29
N SER A 232 -10.35 10.43 17.10
CA SER A 232 -10.48 10.35 18.58
C SER A 232 -11.93 10.35 19.03
N ALA A 233 -12.84 11.03 18.33
CA ALA A 233 -14.27 10.99 18.62
C ALA A 233 -14.85 9.59 18.40
N PHE A 234 -14.47 8.93 17.30
CA PHE A 234 -14.81 7.53 17.04
C PHE A 234 -14.30 6.60 18.15
N GLU A 235 -13.02 6.67 18.52
CA GLU A 235 -12.47 5.84 19.58
C GLU A 235 -13.15 6.05 20.92
N LYS A 236 -13.39 7.31 21.32
CA LYS A 236 -14.12 7.64 22.54
C LYS A 236 -15.55 7.09 22.50
N GLY A 237 -16.18 7.14 21.33
CA GLY A 237 -17.49 6.53 21.11
C GLY A 237 -17.51 5.04 21.43
N LEU A 238 -16.48 4.29 21.04
CA LEU A 238 -16.37 2.85 21.32
C LEU A 238 -16.28 2.53 22.83
N TYR A 239 -15.68 3.42 23.62
CA TYR A 239 -15.50 3.24 25.07
C TYR A 239 -16.52 4.00 25.92
N SER A 240 -17.48 4.66 25.31
CA SER A 240 -18.52 5.41 26.03
C SER A 240 -19.56 4.48 26.64
N TYR A 241 -20.31 4.98 27.64
CA TYR A 241 -21.39 4.20 28.24
C TYR A 241 -22.53 3.88 27.25
N ASP A 242 -22.75 4.73 26.29
CA ASP A 242 -23.75 4.63 25.23
C ASP A 242 -23.16 4.21 23.86
N TYR A 243 -22.08 3.44 23.88
CA TYR A 243 -21.32 3.03 22.70
C TYR A 243 -22.18 2.39 21.60
N ASP A 244 -23.25 1.66 21.97
CA ASP A 244 -24.16 0.99 21.05
C ASP A 244 -25.43 1.79 20.73
N SER A 245 -25.54 3.02 21.24
CA SER A 245 -26.67 3.91 20.99
C SER A 245 -26.82 4.17 19.48
N ARG A 246 -28.06 4.07 18.98
CA ARG A 246 -28.37 4.42 17.58
C ARG A 246 -28.16 5.89 17.25
N LYS A 247 -28.10 6.76 18.25
CA LYS A 247 -28.01 8.22 18.07
C LYS A 247 -26.61 8.78 18.33
N TYR A 248 -25.85 8.17 19.23
CA TYR A 248 -24.57 8.70 19.71
C TYR A 248 -23.45 7.67 19.71
N GLY A 249 -23.75 6.39 19.48
CA GLY A 249 -22.77 5.30 19.50
C GLY A 249 -21.97 5.20 18.21
N TYR A 250 -21.04 4.26 18.17
CA TYR A 250 -20.07 4.05 17.08
C TYR A 250 -20.73 3.92 15.70
N ARG A 251 -21.95 3.40 15.62
CA ARG A 251 -22.71 3.21 14.37
C ARG A 251 -23.03 4.51 13.62
N THR A 252 -22.86 5.65 14.26
CA THR A 252 -23.04 6.97 13.63
C THR A 252 -21.75 7.53 13.07
N GLN A 253 -20.64 6.85 13.29
CA GLN A 253 -19.29 7.34 12.98
C GLN A 253 -18.53 6.43 12.01
N VAL A 254 -18.97 5.19 11.85
CA VAL A 254 -18.32 4.22 10.97
C VAL A 254 -19.34 3.47 10.13
N ASP A 255 -18.94 3.05 8.95
CA ASP A 255 -19.63 2.02 8.20
C ASP A 255 -19.35 0.66 8.86
N VAL A 256 -20.37 0.18 9.59
CA VAL A 256 -20.24 -1.07 10.37
C VAL A 256 -20.05 -2.27 9.45
N ASP A 257 -20.67 -2.26 8.28
CA ASP A 257 -20.63 -3.40 7.36
C ASP A 257 -19.21 -3.57 6.80
N SER A 258 -18.49 -2.48 6.49
CA SER A 258 -17.09 -2.55 6.05
C SER A 258 -16.16 -3.12 7.14
N PHE A 259 -16.40 -2.81 8.41
CA PHE A 259 -15.64 -3.39 9.52
C PHE A 259 -15.95 -4.87 9.73
N VAL A 260 -17.21 -5.26 9.54
CA VAL A 260 -17.63 -6.69 9.63
C VAL A 260 -16.99 -7.49 8.50
N ASP A 261 -17.03 -7.00 7.26
CA ASP A 261 -16.42 -7.67 6.12
C ASP A 261 -14.91 -7.80 6.29
N TYR A 262 -14.26 -6.73 6.74
CA TYR A 262 -12.83 -6.78 7.09
C TYR A 262 -12.53 -7.85 8.14
N LEU A 263 -13.31 -7.91 9.22
CA LEU A 263 -13.13 -8.91 10.27
C LEU A 263 -13.32 -10.32 9.74
N ILE A 264 -14.41 -10.58 9.01
CA ILE A 264 -14.74 -11.90 8.46
C ILE A 264 -13.63 -12.38 7.53
N LEU A 265 -13.19 -11.53 6.59
CA LEU A 265 -12.13 -11.88 5.64
C LEU A 265 -10.82 -12.22 6.35
N ASN A 266 -10.42 -11.45 7.34
CA ASN A 266 -9.17 -11.65 8.04
C ASN A 266 -9.22 -12.88 8.99
N GLU A 267 -10.32 -13.09 9.67
CA GLU A 267 -10.53 -14.32 10.48
C GLU A 267 -10.55 -15.58 9.61
N PHE A 268 -11.27 -15.53 8.49
CA PHE A 268 -11.35 -16.67 7.57
C PHE A 268 -10.00 -17.01 6.93
N THR A 269 -9.19 -16.00 6.62
CA THR A 269 -7.85 -16.19 6.05
C THR A 269 -6.78 -16.49 7.10
N THR A 270 -7.11 -16.40 8.39
CA THR A 270 -6.16 -16.50 9.50
C THR A 270 -5.02 -15.49 9.34
N ASN A 271 -5.37 -14.24 8.96
CA ASN A 271 -4.40 -13.17 8.82
C ASN A 271 -4.08 -12.55 10.18
N TYR A 272 -3.07 -13.08 10.85
CA TYR A 272 -2.67 -12.64 12.19
C TYR A 272 -2.05 -11.22 12.24
N ASP A 273 -1.67 -10.66 11.09
CA ASP A 273 -1.20 -9.28 10.98
C ASP A 273 -2.36 -8.26 10.96
N ALA A 274 -3.57 -8.71 10.66
CA ALA A 274 -4.75 -7.85 10.59
C ALA A 274 -4.99 -7.07 11.89
N GLY A 275 -5.29 -5.78 11.76
CA GLY A 275 -5.50 -4.89 12.89
C GLY A 275 -4.22 -4.47 13.63
N SER A 276 -3.05 -4.94 13.16
CA SER A 276 -1.76 -4.60 13.75
C SER A 276 -0.76 -4.06 12.72
N TYR A 277 -0.72 -4.66 11.52
CA TYR A 277 0.19 -4.26 10.45
C TYR A 277 -0.54 -4.14 9.14
N SER A 278 -0.10 -3.21 8.30
CA SER A 278 -0.63 -2.99 6.95
C SER A 278 -2.16 -2.90 6.94
N THR A 279 -2.74 -2.33 7.99
CA THR A 279 -4.17 -2.12 8.13
C THR A 279 -4.49 -0.66 7.85
N TYR A 280 -5.47 -0.44 6.99
CA TYR A 280 -5.83 0.89 6.54
C TYR A 280 -7.26 1.22 6.95
N ILE A 281 -7.45 2.44 7.44
CA ILE A 281 -8.76 3.01 7.78
C ILE A 281 -8.88 4.31 7.01
N TYR A 282 -9.99 4.50 6.32
CA TYR A 282 -10.19 5.70 5.54
C TYR A 282 -11.53 6.37 5.83
N ARG A 283 -11.57 7.65 5.57
CA ARG A 283 -12.79 8.46 5.49
C ARG A 283 -12.88 9.05 4.11
N ASP A 284 -13.92 8.69 3.39
CA ASP A 284 -14.26 9.33 2.13
C ASP A 284 -15.10 10.60 2.36
N VAL A 285 -15.00 11.54 1.43
CA VAL A 285 -15.83 12.76 1.41
C VAL A 285 -16.71 12.70 0.16
N VAL A 286 -17.74 11.92 0.23
CA VAL A 286 -18.74 11.81 -0.84
C VAL A 286 -19.90 12.75 -0.57
#